data_ff258a29cf0630eb5159ad9432008563
#
_entry.id   ff258a29cf0630eb5159ad9432008563
#
_cell.length_a   1.000
_cell.length_b   1.000
_cell.length_c   1.000
_cell.angle_alpha   90.00
_cell.angle_beta   90.00
_cell.angle_gamma   90.00
#
_symmetry.space_group_name_H-M   'P 1'
#
loop_
_entity.id
_entity.type
_entity.pdbx_description
1 polymer ?
#
loop_
_entity_poly.entity_id
_entity_poly.type
_entity_poly.pdbx_seq_one_letter_code
_entity_poly.pdbx_strand_id
1 'polypeptide(L)'
;MTSKGNSLVRCFQITLILGNAMIMCLGITLSAMCIFFLSDHSLIYTMVYESGNDSIFRGTWIGLFTGLAYFCTSILGMYCIMKSKRILLLVYLLLMVFIFCFETASCITAITHGDYFVPNMFLKQMLRRYNKPLPDEIPSTLDEIYMTTGITRTWNRFMFEQNCCGVYGPQDWLNYTSEFRSQNSDADFPWPRQCCQQDTQGQITNLQACKIGLQPFLYTRGCFDFMGGPLQRQAWGVGWFGFAIQCWTFFVIVGAIYYYVKLN
;
A
#
# COMPACT_ATOMS: atom_id res chain seq x y z
N MET A 1 35.59 -4.75 44.48
CA MET A 1 35.26 -4.19 43.14
C MET A 1 34.07 -4.87 42.43
N THR A 2 33.36 -5.78 43.05
CA THR A 2 32.33 -6.65 42.44
C THR A 2 30.87 -6.11 42.45
N SER A 3 30.52 -5.17 43.36
CA SER A 3 29.13 -4.70 43.46
C SER A 3 28.73 -3.70 42.36
N LYS A 4 29.61 -2.82 41.93
CA LYS A 4 29.36 -1.84 40.87
C LYS A 4 29.21 -2.49 39.48
N GLY A 5 29.94 -3.57 39.22
CA GLY A 5 29.85 -4.32 37.96
C GLY A 5 28.50 -5.01 37.77
N ASN A 6 27.93 -5.58 38.84
CA ASN A 6 26.63 -6.23 38.81
C ASN A 6 25.47 -5.25 38.59
N SER A 7 25.57 -4.03 39.14
CA SER A 7 24.55 -2.98 38.94
C SER A 7 24.53 -2.49 37.47
N LEU A 8 25.71 -2.29 36.88
CA LEU A 8 25.83 -1.85 35.49
C LEU A 8 25.27 -2.88 34.50
N VAL A 9 25.60 -4.17 34.71
CA VAL A 9 25.09 -5.26 33.87
C VAL A 9 23.57 -5.38 33.99
N ARG A 10 23.01 -5.26 35.19
CA ARG A 10 21.55 -5.26 35.38
C ARG A 10 20.86 -4.09 34.68
N CYS A 11 21.42 -2.88 34.82
CA CYS A 11 20.89 -1.70 34.14
C CYS A 11 20.88 -1.92 32.63
N PHE A 12 21.94 -2.49 32.06
CA PHE A 12 22.06 -2.79 30.64
C PHE A 12 21.07 -3.87 30.20
N GLN A 13 20.86 -4.92 30.99
CA GLN A 13 19.83 -5.93 30.75
C GLN A 13 18.43 -5.30 30.68
N ILE A 14 18.11 -4.43 31.64
CA ILE A 14 16.80 -3.73 31.65
C ILE A 14 16.64 -2.86 30.41
N THR A 15 17.67 -2.13 30.01
CA THR A 15 17.64 -1.31 28.78
C THR A 15 17.38 -2.15 27.54
N LEU A 16 18.03 -3.32 27.42
CA LEU A 16 17.80 -4.24 26.29
C LEU A 16 16.38 -4.85 26.32
N ILE A 17 15.84 -5.19 27.49
CA ILE A 17 14.47 -5.68 27.63
C ILE A 17 13.48 -4.60 27.20
N LEU A 18 13.67 -3.35 27.63
CA LEU A 18 12.84 -2.22 27.22
C LEU A 18 12.96 -1.96 25.72
N GLY A 19 14.19 -2.06 25.16
CA GLY A 19 14.42 -1.94 23.72
C GLY A 19 13.65 -2.98 22.91
N ASN A 20 13.65 -4.23 23.34
CA ASN A 20 12.86 -5.30 22.72
C ASN A 20 11.35 -5.11 22.90
N ALA A 21 10.92 -4.63 24.08
CA ALA A 21 9.50 -4.31 24.30
C ALA A 21 9.01 -3.21 23.36
N MET A 22 9.84 -2.20 23.09
CA MET A 22 9.54 -1.19 22.08
C MET A 22 9.43 -1.79 20.67
N ILE A 23 10.37 -2.64 20.25
CA ILE A 23 10.30 -3.32 18.94
C ILE A 23 9.03 -4.19 18.85
N MET A 24 8.65 -4.86 19.91
CA MET A 24 7.41 -5.64 19.99
C MET A 24 6.18 -4.76 19.71
N CYS A 25 6.07 -3.62 20.37
CA CYS A 25 4.96 -2.68 20.14
C CYS A 25 4.97 -2.11 18.72
N LEU A 26 6.14 -1.74 18.21
CA LEU A 26 6.30 -1.21 16.86
C LEU A 26 5.95 -2.27 15.80
N GLY A 27 6.33 -3.54 16.01
CA GLY A 27 5.98 -4.65 15.14
C GLY A 27 4.47 -4.90 15.06
N ILE A 28 3.78 -4.87 16.22
CA ILE A 28 2.30 -4.96 16.26
C ILE A 28 1.67 -3.78 15.52
N THR A 29 2.16 -2.57 15.74
CA THR A 29 1.62 -1.36 15.09
C THR A 29 1.79 -1.44 13.57
N LEU A 30 2.95 -1.87 13.09
CA LEU A 30 3.20 -2.06 11.66
C LEU A 30 2.25 -3.10 11.07
N SER A 31 2.09 -4.26 11.73
CA SER A 31 1.15 -5.30 11.30
C SER A 31 -0.29 -4.80 11.28
N ALA A 32 -0.72 -4.05 12.31
CA ALA A 32 -2.06 -3.48 12.38
C ALA A 32 -2.32 -2.45 11.26
N MET A 33 -1.34 -1.59 10.95
CA MET A 33 -1.42 -0.66 9.81
C MET A 33 -1.57 -1.42 8.48
N CYS A 34 -0.79 -2.50 8.28
CA CYS A 34 -0.89 -3.32 7.08
C CYS A 34 -2.25 -4.03 6.98
N ILE A 35 -2.76 -4.59 8.09
CA ILE A 35 -4.09 -5.22 8.14
C ILE A 35 -5.18 -4.18 7.83
N PHE A 36 -5.09 -2.99 8.44
CA PHE A 36 -6.03 -1.91 8.17
C PHE A 36 -6.06 -1.56 6.68
N PHE A 37 -4.88 -1.41 6.05
CA PHE A 37 -4.78 -1.15 4.62
C PHE A 37 -5.35 -2.29 3.77
N LEU A 38 -5.09 -3.55 4.13
CA LEU A 38 -5.64 -4.73 3.43
C LEU A 38 -7.15 -4.89 3.61
N SER A 39 -7.69 -4.43 4.75
CA SER A 39 -9.11 -4.52 5.09
C SER A 39 -9.89 -3.27 4.69
N ASP A 40 -9.18 -2.24 4.22
CA ASP A 40 -9.83 -0.99 3.80
C ASP A 40 -10.69 -1.26 2.57
N HIS A 41 -12.02 -1.22 2.80
CA HIS A 41 -13.01 -1.29 1.74
C HIS A 41 -13.11 0.01 0.92
N SER A 42 -12.17 0.95 1.15
CA SER A 42 -12.06 2.13 0.31
C SER A 42 -11.78 1.68 -1.13
N LEU A 43 -12.45 2.32 -2.06
CA LEU A 43 -12.28 2.10 -3.48
C LEU A 43 -10.81 2.25 -3.95
N ILE A 44 -9.99 2.95 -3.18
CA ILE A 44 -8.57 3.20 -3.49
C ILE A 44 -7.78 1.89 -3.52
N TYR A 45 -7.96 1.02 -2.52
CA TYR A 45 -7.27 -0.28 -2.48
C TYR A 45 -7.71 -1.18 -3.64
N THR A 46 -9.01 -1.26 -3.88
CA THR A 46 -9.57 -2.02 -5.01
C THR A 46 -9.07 -1.49 -6.35
N MET A 47 -8.94 -0.17 -6.50
CA MET A 47 -8.36 0.47 -7.70
C MET A 47 -6.90 0.09 -7.91
N VAL A 48 -6.09 0.09 -6.86
CA VAL A 48 -4.68 -0.32 -6.92
C VAL A 48 -4.56 -1.79 -7.29
N TYR A 49 -5.37 -2.66 -6.69
CA TYR A 49 -5.39 -4.09 -6.97
C TYR A 49 -5.80 -4.37 -8.42
N GLU A 50 -6.95 -3.85 -8.85
CA GLU A 50 -7.48 -4.05 -10.21
C GLU A 50 -6.61 -3.39 -11.29
N SER A 51 -5.85 -2.34 -10.95
CA SER A 51 -4.88 -1.74 -11.88
C SER A 51 -3.72 -2.68 -12.23
N GLY A 52 -3.62 -3.84 -11.56
CA GLY A 52 -2.57 -4.83 -11.78
C GLY A 52 -1.22 -4.42 -11.20
N ASN A 53 -1.21 -3.48 -10.26
CA ASN A 53 -0.01 -3.10 -9.52
C ASN A 53 0.17 -3.98 -8.28
N ASP A 54 0.54 -5.23 -8.49
CA ASP A 54 0.79 -6.19 -7.42
C ASP A 54 1.91 -5.76 -6.45
N SER A 55 2.72 -4.78 -6.83
CA SER A 55 3.88 -4.37 -6.03
C SER A 55 3.46 -3.74 -4.70
N ILE A 56 2.42 -2.90 -4.70
CA ILE A 56 1.89 -2.28 -3.47
C ILE A 56 1.26 -3.35 -2.58
N PHE A 57 0.51 -4.26 -3.19
CA PHE A 57 -0.12 -5.37 -2.49
C PHE A 57 0.92 -6.29 -1.85
N ARG A 58 1.93 -6.69 -2.62
CA ARG A 58 3.05 -7.51 -2.13
C ARG A 58 3.84 -6.78 -1.04
N GLY A 59 4.08 -5.47 -1.19
CA GLY A 59 4.74 -4.66 -0.17
C GLY A 59 3.97 -4.64 1.16
N THR A 60 2.66 -4.53 1.12
CA THR A 60 1.82 -4.56 2.32
C THR A 60 1.86 -5.93 3.02
N TRP A 61 1.83 -7.03 2.27
CA TRP A 61 2.01 -8.37 2.83
C TRP A 61 3.38 -8.58 3.44
N ILE A 62 4.43 -8.08 2.78
CA ILE A 62 5.79 -8.10 3.33
C ILE A 62 5.83 -7.34 4.66
N GLY A 63 5.26 -6.13 4.71
CA GLY A 63 5.18 -5.33 5.94
C GLY A 63 4.43 -6.05 7.07
N LEU A 64 3.33 -6.73 6.76
CA LEU A 64 2.58 -7.54 7.72
C LEU A 64 3.44 -8.66 8.32
N PHE A 65 4.08 -9.46 7.48
CA PHE A 65 4.91 -10.57 7.95
C PHE A 65 6.16 -10.10 8.69
N THR A 66 6.77 -9.00 8.25
CA THR A 66 7.92 -8.38 8.93
C THR A 66 7.55 -7.88 10.32
N GLY A 67 6.38 -7.21 10.46
CA GLY A 67 5.88 -6.77 11.75
C GLY A 67 5.62 -7.94 12.72
N LEU A 68 5.03 -9.04 12.25
CA LEU A 68 4.84 -10.25 13.04
C LEU A 68 6.18 -10.91 13.41
N ALA A 69 7.15 -10.91 12.50
CA ALA A 69 8.48 -11.44 12.77
C ALA A 69 9.19 -10.62 13.88
N TYR A 70 9.11 -9.29 13.85
CA TYR A 70 9.62 -8.44 14.93
C TYR A 70 8.92 -8.71 16.27
N PHE A 71 7.61 -8.88 16.26
CA PHE A 71 6.87 -9.24 17.46
C PHE A 71 7.37 -10.55 18.08
N CYS A 72 7.46 -11.62 17.29
CA CYS A 72 7.91 -12.92 17.79
C CYS A 72 9.36 -12.92 18.26
N THR A 73 10.26 -12.28 17.47
CA THR A 73 11.69 -12.23 17.81
C THR A 73 11.96 -11.35 19.02
N SER A 74 11.18 -10.29 19.25
CA SER A 74 11.31 -9.45 20.46
C SER A 74 10.91 -10.20 21.72
N ILE A 75 9.88 -11.03 21.69
CA ILE A 75 9.52 -11.91 22.83
C ILE A 75 10.66 -12.89 23.12
N LEU A 76 11.20 -13.53 22.05
CA LEU A 76 12.36 -14.40 22.18
C LEU A 76 13.56 -13.65 22.79
N GLY A 77 13.83 -12.43 22.31
CA GLY A 77 14.92 -11.57 22.82
C GLY A 77 14.79 -11.28 24.31
N MET A 78 13.62 -10.85 24.77
CA MET A 78 13.35 -10.62 26.18
C MET A 78 13.59 -11.88 27.02
N TYR A 79 13.10 -13.03 26.55
CA TYR A 79 13.31 -14.31 27.21
C TYR A 79 14.79 -14.70 27.28
N CYS A 80 15.54 -14.53 26.17
CA CYS A 80 16.96 -14.85 26.08
C CYS A 80 17.80 -13.99 27.06
N ILE A 81 17.50 -12.69 27.14
CA ILE A 81 18.18 -11.75 28.04
C ILE A 81 17.91 -12.11 29.50
N MET A 82 16.68 -12.44 29.87
CA MET A 82 16.32 -12.86 31.23
C MET A 82 17.00 -14.17 31.64
N LYS A 83 17.12 -15.13 30.74
CA LYS A 83 17.77 -16.42 31.03
C LYS A 83 19.29 -16.38 30.91
N SER A 84 19.86 -15.32 30.29
CA SER A 84 21.31 -15.14 30.10
C SER A 84 22.02 -16.35 29.48
N LYS A 85 21.32 -17.15 28.64
CA LYS A 85 21.89 -18.31 27.95
C LYS A 85 22.49 -17.90 26.60
N ARG A 86 23.77 -18.10 26.41
CA ARG A 86 24.52 -17.70 25.21
C ARG A 86 23.94 -18.25 23.93
N ILE A 87 23.62 -19.54 23.88
CA ILE A 87 23.11 -20.19 22.67
C ILE A 87 21.79 -19.56 22.23
N LEU A 88 20.88 -19.30 23.19
CA LEU A 88 19.61 -18.65 22.88
C LEU A 88 19.80 -17.21 22.41
N LEU A 89 20.73 -16.49 23.02
CA LEU A 89 21.04 -15.11 22.61
C LEU A 89 21.67 -15.06 21.21
N LEU A 90 22.50 -16.04 20.87
CA LEU A 90 23.04 -16.16 19.50
C LEU A 90 21.94 -16.39 18.46
N VAL A 91 21.00 -17.32 18.74
CA VAL A 91 19.85 -17.58 17.85
C VAL A 91 19.02 -16.31 17.67
N TYR A 92 18.72 -15.62 18.76
CA TYR A 92 18.00 -14.34 18.70
C TYR A 92 18.73 -13.32 17.84
N LEU A 93 20.04 -13.14 18.02
CA LEU A 93 20.84 -12.19 17.22
C LEU A 93 20.82 -12.53 15.72
N LEU A 94 20.98 -13.81 15.39
CA LEU A 94 20.93 -14.25 13.99
C LEU A 94 19.58 -13.95 13.34
N LEU A 95 18.48 -14.20 14.06
CA LEU A 95 17.12 -13.90 13.58
C LEU A 95 16.91 -12.39 13.42
N MET A 96 17.34 -11.58 14.40
CA MET A 96 17.19 -10.11 14.33
C MET A 96 18.01 -9.52 13.19
N VAL A 97 19.26 -9.98 12.97
CA VAL A 97 20.09 -9.53 11.85
C VAL A 97 19.46 -9.91 10.51
N PHE A 98 18.91 -11.14 10.41
CA PHE A 98 18.22 -11.58 9.19
C PHE A 98 17.02 -10.69 8.85
N ILE A 99 16.15 -10.42 9.84
CA ILE A 99 14.97 -9.54 9.65
C ILE A 99 15.43 -8.12 9.28
N PHE A 100 16.44 -7.61 9.97
CA PHE A 100 17.02 -6.29 9.71
C PHE A 100 17.54 -6.15 8.27
N CYS A 101 18.31 -7.13 7.79
CA CYS A 101 18.82 -7.14 6.40
C CYS A 101 17.69 -7.24 5.38
N PHE A 102 16.68 -8.09 5.66
CA PHE A 102 15.52 -8.25 4.78
C PHE A 102 14.71 -6.95 4.65
N GLU A 103 14.45 -6.28 5.78
CA GLU A 103 13.74 -5.01 5.79
C GLU A 103 14.54 -3.90 5.10
N THR A 104 15.86 -3.84 5.34
CA THR A 104 16.74 -2.89 4.66
C THR A 104 16.70 -3.09 3.14
N ALA A 105 16.77 -4.32 2.66
CA ALA A 105 16.65 -4.64 1.24
C ALA A 105 15.30 -4.22 0.67
N SER A 106 14.20 -4.46 1.42
CA SER A 106 12.85 -4.05 1.04
C SER A 106 12.71 -2.53 0.95
N CYS A 107 13.27 -1.79 1.90
CA CYS A 107 13.29 -0.32 1.90
C CYS A 107 14.08 0.24 0.71
N ILE A 108 15.26 -0.30 0.43
CA ILE A 108 16.08 0.11 -0.73
C ILE A 108 15.29 -0.14 -2.03
N THR A 109 14.68 -1.32 -2.17
CA THR A 109 13.88 -1.65 -3.35
C THR A 109 12.69 -0.70 -3.50
N ALA A 110 12.00 -0.37 -2.41
CA ALA A 110 10.90 0.57 -2.42
C ALA A 110 11.33 1.99 -2.85
N ILE A 111 12.49 2.45 -2.42
CA ILE A 111 13.02 3.78 -2.79
C ILE A 111 13.49 3.79 -4.25
N THR A 112 14.18 2.75 -4.71
CA THR A 112 14.73 2.69 -6.09
C THR A 112 13.64 2.47 -7.14
N HIS A 113 12.55 1.84 -6.76
CA HIS A 113 11.39 1.60 -7.62
C HIS A 113 10.19 2.48 -7.26
N GLY A 114 10.43 3.67 -6.69
CA GLY A 114 9.41 4.62 -6.23
C GLY A 114 8.45 5.16 -7.30
N ASP A 115 8.61 4.77 -8.57
CA ASP A 115 7.73 5.11 -9.69
C ASP A 115 6.32 4.48 -9.58
N TYR A 116 6.05 3.73 -8.52
CA TYR A 116 4.78 3.01 -8.32
C TYR A 116 3.57 3.92 -8.04
N PHE A 117 3.80 5.17 -7.65
CA PHE A 117 2.74 6.15 -7.36
C PHE A 117 2.58 7.22 -8.46
N VAL A 118 3.07 6.92 -9.66
CA VAL A 118 2.99 7.88 -10.77
C VAL A 118 1.62 7.78 -11.44
N PRO A 119 0.89 8.89 -11.59
CA PRO A 119 -0.42 8.92 -12.25
C PRO A 119 -0.40 8.29 -13.64
N ASN A 120 0.71 8.41 -14.36
CA ASN A 120 0.89 7.79 -15.70
C ASN A 120 0.70 6.27 -15.72
N MET A 121 0.98 5.59 -14.61
CA MET A 121 0.79 4.16 -14.53
C MET A 121 -0.70 3.80 -14.44
N PHE A 122 -1.45 4.53 -13.60
CA PHE A 122 -2.91 4.39 -13.53
C PHE A 122 -3.55 4.70 -14.87
N LEU A 123 -3.08 5.76 -15.54
CA LEU A 123 -3.53 6.13 -16.88
C LEU A 123 -3.30 5.00 -17.88
N LYS A 124 -2.10 4.45 -17.95
CA LYS A 124 -1.76 3.35 -18.87
C LYS A 124 -2.60 2.10 -18.61
N GLN A 125 -2.83 1.76 -17.34
CA GLN A 125 -3.66 0.61 -16.97
C GLN A 125 -5.13 0.83 -17.29
N MET A 126 -5.66 2.01 -16.96
CA MET A 126 -7.03 2.40 -17.31
C MET A 126 -7.25 2.28 -18.81
N LEU A 127 -6.42 2.91 -19.63
CA LEU A 127 -6.57 2.91 -21.09
C LEU A 127 -6.49 1.51 -21.71
N ARG A 128 -5.65 0.62 -21.15
CA ARG A 128 -5.46 -0.74 -21.67
C ARG A 128 -6.52 -1.74 -21.23
N ARG A 129 -7.14 -1.56 -20.08
CA ARG A 129 -8.01 -2.56 -19.45
C ARG A 129 -9.46 -2.12 -19.30
N TYR A 130 -9.73 -0.83 -19.35
CA TYR A 130 -11.10 -0.35 -19.27
C TYR A 130 -11.87 -0.82 -20.51
N ASN A 131 -13.01 -1.44 -20.28
CA ASN A 131 -13.86 -2.07 -21.32
C ASN A 131 -13.26 -3.31 -22.02
N LYS A 132 -12.12 -3.84 -21.57
CA LYS A 132 -11.59 -5.09 -22.12
C LYS A 132 -12.41 -6.27 -21.59
N PRO A 133 -13.07 -7.08 -22.45
CA PRO A 133 -13.80 -8.25 -21.98
C PRO A 133 -12.85 -9.25 -21.31
N LEU A 134 -13.32 -9.93 -20.27
CA LEU A 134 -12.60 -11.06 -19.66
C LEU A 134 -12.59 -12.24 -20.66
N PRO A 135 -11.48 -13.02 -20.74
CA PRO A 135 -11.34 -14.10 -21.72
C PRO A 135 -12.38 -15.21 -21.61
N ASP A 136 -12.99 -15.38 -20.42
CA ASP A 136 -13.82 -16.53 -20.07
C ASP A 136 -15.32 -16.20 -19.93
N GLU A 137 -15.74 -14.95 -20.06
CA GLU A 137 -17.14 -14.56 -19.99
C GLU A 137 -17.65 -14.08 -21.35
N ILE A 138 -18.61 -14.79 -21.91
CA ILE A 138 -19.39 -14.32 -23.06
C ILE A 138 -20.54 -13.50 -22.51
N PRO A 139 -20.47 -12.16 -22.57
CA PRO A 139 -21.52 -11.33 -22.00
C PRO A 139 -22.79 -11.39 -22.86
N SER A 140 -23.92 -11.57 -22.19
CA SER A 140 -25.22 -11.70 -22.84
C SER A 140 -25.82 -10.37 -23.30
N THR A 141 -25.39 -9.24 -22.71
CA THR A 141 -25.86 -7.89 -23.08
C THR A 141 -24.74 -6.86 -22.96
N LEU A 142 -24.82 -5.76 -23.76
CA LEU A 142 -23.86 -4.67 -23.73
C LEU A 142 -23.76 -3.99 -22.33
N ASP A 143 -24.87 -3.87 -21.60
CA ASP A 143 -24.89 -3.30 -20.27
C ASP A 143 -24.18 -4.20 -19.25
N GLU A 144 -24.23 -5.50 -19.44
CA GLU A 144 -23.56 -6.48 -18.59
C GLU A 144 -22.04 -6.48 -18.84
N ILE A 145 -21.58 -6.22 -20.07
CA ILE A 145 -20.16 -6.04 -20.40
C ILE A 145 -19.55 -4.87 -19.64
N TYR A 146 -20.27 -3.75 -19.51
CA TYR A 146 -19.82 -2.57 -18.78
C TYR A 146 -19.75 -2.77 -17.27
N MET A 147 -20.47 -3.77 -16.74
CA MET A 147 -20.57 -4.07 -15.31
C MET A 147 -19.69 -5.23 -14.85
N THR A 148 -19.20 -6.09 -15.75
CA THR A 148 -18.63 -7.40 -15.38
C THR A 148 -17.11 -7.43 -15.29
N THR A 149 -16.36 -6.56 -15.97
CA THR A 149 -14.90 -6.55 -15.84
C THR A 149 -14.49 -5.83 -14.57
N GLY A 150 -13.67 -6.48 -13.71
CA GLY A 150 -13.25 -5.96 -12.41
C GLY A 150 -12.75 -4.52 -12.48
N ILE A 151 -11.85 -4.21 -13.42
CA ILE A 151 -11.28 -2.87 -13.57
C ILE A 151 -12.31 -1.84 -14.06
N THR A 152 -13.16 -2.20 -15.02
CA THR A 152 -14.20 -1.30 -15.55
C THR A 152 -15.21 -0.95 -14.47
N ARG A 153 -15.68 -1.97 -13.74
CA ARG A 153 -16.62 -1.80 -12.63
C ARG A 153 -16.04 -0.88 -11.54
N THR A 154 -14.77 -1.10 -11.19
CA THR A 154 -14.09 -0.30 -10.15
C THR A 154 -13.91 1.14 -10.59
N TRP A 155 -13.50 1.40 -11.85
CA TRP A 155 -13.41 2.75 -12.40
C TRP A 155 -14.76 3.44 -12.48
N ASN A 156 -15.80 2.74 -12.95
CA ASN A 156 -17.16 3.29 -13.03
C ASN A 156 -17.67 3.71 -11.67
N ARG A 157 -17.50 2.84 -10.67
CA ARG A 157 -17.88 3.13 -9.30
C ARG A 157 -17.09 4.32 -8.73
N PHE A 158 -15.78 4.37 -8.97
CA PHE A 158 -14.93 5.43 -8.48
C PHE A 158 -15.28 6.79 -9.12
N MET A 159 -15.44 6.82 -10.45
CA MET A 159 -15.86 8.04 -11.18
C MET A 159 -17.20 8.56 -10.67
N PHE A 160 -18.14 7.65 -10.41
CA PHE A 160 -19.45 8.00 -9.87
C PHE A 160 -19.38 8.54 -8.43
N GLU A 161 -18.72 7.82 -7.50
CA GLU A 161 -18.67 8.21 -6.09
C GLU A 161 -17.84 9.47 -5.84
N GLN A 162 -16.78 9.70 -6.63
CA GLN A 162 -15.88 10.84 -6.46
C GLN A 162 -16.17 12.00 -7.41
N ASN A 163 -17.19 11.87 -8.29
CA ASN A 163 -17.54 12.90 -9.28
C ASN A 163 -16.31 13.34 -10.10
N CYS A 164 -15.59 12.39 -10.65
CA CYS A 164 -14.35 12.58 -11.40
C CYS A 164 -14.38 11.86 -12.74
N CYS A 165 -13.44 12.16 -13.65
CA CYS A 165 -13.36 11.52 -14.96
C CYS A 165 -11.91 11.28 -15.36
N GLY A 166 -11.58 10.05 -15.77
CA GLY A 166 -10.22 9.70 -16.15
C GLY A 166 -9.23 9.77 -14.99
N VAL A 167 -7.95 9.76 -15.28
CA VAL A 167 -6.87 9.92 -14.30
C VAL A 167 -6.59 11.40 -14.06
N TYR A 168 -6.31 12.16 -15.13
CA TYR A 168 -6.08 13.60 -15.07
C TYR A 168 -7.34 14.42 -15.41
N GLY A 169 -8.28 13.84 -16.13
CA GLY A 169 -9.50 14.48 -16.59
C GLY A 169 -10.10 13.76 -17.79
N PRO A 170 -11.23 14.28 -18.34
CA PRO A 170 -11.89 13.69 -19.49
C PRO A 170 -11.01 13.67 -20.74
N GLN A 171 -10.01 14.54 -20.84
CA GLN A 171 -9.06 14.59 -21.97
C GLN A 171 -8.22 13.32 -22.13
N ASP A 172 -8.08 12.53 -21.07
CA ASP A 172 -7.38 11.24 -21.12
C ASP A 172 -8.01 10.31 -22.18
N TRP A 173 -9.33 10.35 -22.30
CA TRP A 173 -10.09 9.53 -23.24
C TRP A 173 -9.96 9.99 -24.69
N LEU A 174 -9.65 11.27 -24.90
CA LEU A 174 -9.49 11.88 -26.22
C LEU A 174 -8.05 11.82 -26.73
N ASN A 175 -7.10 12.12 -25.85
CA ASN A 175 -5.70 12.29 -26.24
C ASN A 175 -4.93 10.99 -26.40
N TYR A 176 -5.44 9.89 -25.81
CA TYR A 176 -4.75 8.61 -25.82
C TYR A 176 -5.61 7.51 -26.47
N THR A 177 -4.93 6.58 -27.12
CA THR A 177 -5.57 5.35 -27.60
C THR A 177 -5.97 4.48 -26.42
N SER A 178 -7.24 4.09 -26.36
CA SER A 178 -7.78 3.23 -25.28
C SER A 178 -8.61 2.10 -25.85
N GLU A 179 -8.76 1.01 -25.09
CA GLU A 179 -9.67 -0.08 -25.44
C GLU A 179 -11.12 0.42 -25.53
N PHE A 180 -11.50 1.34 -24.65
CA PHE A 180 -12.80 2.01 -24.71
C PHE A 180 -13.02 2.71 -26.05
N ARG A 181 -12.02 3.45 -26.54
CA ARG A 181 -12.13 4.20 -27.79
C ARG A 181 -12.12 3.28 -29.02
N SER A 182 -11.45 2.13 -28.95
CA SER A 182 -11.46 1.14 -30.03
C SER A 182 -12.83 0.50 -30.24
N GLN A 183 -13.64 0.43 -29.18
CA GLN A 183 -14.97 -0.18 -29.19
C GLN A 183 -16.11 0.84 -29.40
N ASN A 184 -15.86 2.12 -29.08
CA ASN A 184 -16.86 3.18 -29.21
C ASN A 184 -16.41 4.22 -30.25
N SER A 185 -17.27 4.50 -31.25
CA SER A 185 -16.99 5.56 -32.20
C SER A 185 -17.06 6.93 -31.51
N ASP A 186 -16.17 7.86 -31.92
CA ASP A 186 -16.15 9.24 -31.36
C ASP A 186 -17.49 9.97 -31.55
N ALA A 187 -18.30 9.55 -32.53
CA ALA A 187 -19.61 10.12 -32.83
C ALA A 187 -20.65 9.82 -31.74
N ASP A 188 -20.52 8.69 -31.03
CA ASP A 188 -21.51 8.30 -30.04
C ASP A 188 -21.21 8.88 -28.65
N PHE A 189 -19.98 8.67 -28.11
CA PHE A 189 -19.60 9.23 -26.80
C PHE A 189 -18.07 9.31 -26.67
N PRO A 190 -17.51 10.51 -26.46
CA PRO A 190 -16.05 10.67 -26.42
C PRO A 190 -15.40 10.14 -25.13
N TRP A 191 -16.16 9.98 -24.05
CA TRP A 191 -15.75 9.47 -22.72
C TRP A 191 -16.80 8.55 -22.13
N PRO A 192 -16.49 7.76 -21.08
CA PRO A 192 -17.46 6.94 -20.39
C PRO A 192 -18.63 7.76 -19.81
N ARG A 193 -19.83 7.19 -19.85
CA ARG A 193 -21.04 7.86 -19.33
C ARG A 193 -20.96 8.21 -17.85
N GLN A 194 -20.11 7.52 -17.08
CA GLN A 194 -19.83 7.78 -15.66
C GLN A 194 -19.10 9.11 -15.43
N CYS A 195 -18.50 9.69 -16.46
CA CYS A 195 -17.97 11.04 -16.43
C CYS A 195 -19.05 12.13 -16.43
N CYS A 196 -20.30 11.79 -16.72
CA CYS A 196 -21.41 12.72 -16.76
C CYS A 196 -22.01 12.91 -15.36
N GLN A 197 -22.51 14.13 -15.11
CA GLN A 197 -23.25 14.43 -13.89
C GLN A 197 -24.48 13.55 -13.80
N GLN A 198 -24.62 12.84 -12.68
CA GLN A 198 -25.73 11.95 -12.38
C GLN A 198 -26.51 12.49 -11.18
N ASP A 199 -27.78 12.16 -11.14
CA ASP A 199 -28.64 12.43 -10.00
C ASP A 199 -28.46 11.37 -8.89
N THR A 200 -29.17 11.52 -7.79
CA THR A 200 -29.13 10.58 -6.66
C THR A 200 -29.60 9.16 -7.01
N GLN A 201 -30.24 8.99 -8.17
CA GLN A 201 -30.74 7.72 -8.68
C GLN A 201 -29.79 7.11 -9.73
N GLY A 202 -28.65 7.76 -10.02
CA GLY A 202 -27.68 7.30 -11.01
C GLY A 202 -28.05 7.64 -12.46
N GLN A 203 -29.07 8.49 -12.68
CA GLN A 203 -29.50 8.93 -13.99
C GLN A 203 -28.71 10.15 -14.45
N ILE A 204 -28.27 10.16 -15.71
CA ILE A 204 -27.54 11.32 -16.25
C ILE A 204 -28.48 12.51 -16.39
N THR A 205 -28.14 13.62 -15.78
CA THR A 205 -28.97 14.83 -15.72
C THR A 205 -29.20 15.43 -17.12
N ASN A 206 -28.16 15.50 -17.96
CA ASN A 206 -28.23 15.99 -19.33
C ASN A 206 -27.19 15.33 -20.20
N LEU A 207 -27.60 14.31 -20.94
CA LEU A 207 -26.73 13.50 -21.80
C LEU A 207 -26.09 14.31 -22.93
N GLN A 208 -26.86 15.19 -23.57
CA GLN A 208 -26.37 15.98 -24.70
C GLN A 208 -25.34 17.03 -24.24
N ALA A 209 -25.60 17.71 -23.14
CA ALA A 209 -24.66 18.67 -22.58
C ALA A 209 -23.36 18.00 -22.12
N CYS A 210 -23.45 16.80 -21.54
CA CYS A 210 -22.27 16.03 -21.20
C CYS A 210 -21.47 15.60 -22.43
N LYS A 211 -22.15 15.12 -23.49
CA LYS A 211 -21.52 14.67 -24.74
C LYS A 211 -20.66 15.76 -25.40
N ILE A 212 -21.10 17.00 -25.35
CA ILE A 212 -20.35 18.15 -25.90
C ILE A 212 -19.37 18.80 -24.91
N GLY A 213 -19.23 18.22 -23.70
CA GLY A 213 -18.28 18.69 -22.69
C GLY A 213 -18.69 19.94 -21.92
N LEU A 214 -19.99 20.23 -21.82
CA LEU A 214 -20.49 21.44 -21.19
C LEU A 214 -20.49 21.27 -19.66
N GLN A 215 -19.90 22.24 -18.94
CA GLN A 215 -20.02 22.29 -17.49
C GLN A 215 -21.41 22.84 -17.09
N PRO A 216 -22.01 22.39 -16.01
CA PRO A 216 -21.51 21.43 -14.99
C PRO A 216 -21.78 19.96 -15.31
N PHE A 217 -22.30 19.61 -16.50
CA PHE A 217 -22.79 18.28 -16.83
C PHE A 217 -21.68 17.24 -17.08
N LEU A 218 -20.43 17.67 -17.22
CA LEU A 218 -19.25 16.80 -17.33
C LEU A 218 -18.33 17.03 -16.11
N TYR A 219 -17.89 15.95 -15.46
CA TYR A 219 -16.86 16.02 -14.44
C TYR A 219 -15.49 16.28 -15.09
N THR A 220 -14.91 17.43 -14.80
CA THR A 220 -13.62 17.85 -15.39
C THR A 220 -12.42 17.50 -14.53
N ARG A 221 -12.65 17.14 -13.26
CA ARG A 221 -11.59 16.80 -12.32
C ARG A 221 -11.12 15.38 -12.54
N GLY A 222 -9.79 15.17 -12.53
CA GLY A 222 -9.19 13.86 -12.62
C GLY A 222 -9.36 13.03 -11.34
N CYS A 223 -9.53 11.73 -11.49
CA CYS A 223 -9.73 10.83 -10.35
C CYS A 223 -8.44 10.64 -9.53
N PHE A 224 -7.27 10.87 -10.12
CA PHE A 224 -6.00 10.78 -9.39
C PHE A 224 -5.87 11.83 -8.29
N ASP A 225 -6.50 12.99 -8.42
CA ASP A 225 -6.53 14.02 -7.38
C ASP A 225 -7.12 13.51 -6.05
N PHE A 226 -8.06 12.57 -6.14
CA PHE A 226 -8.69 11.94 -4.96
C PHE A 226 -7.87 10.76 -4.43
N MET A 227 -7.23 9.99 -5.32
CA MET A 227 -6.44 8.81 -4.94
C MET A 227 -5.04 9.18 -4.47
N GLY A 228 -4.40 10.13 -5.16
CA GLY A 228 -2.98 10.45 -4.98
C GLY A 228 -2.66 10.95 -3.58
N GLY A 229 -3.49 11.82 -3.02
CA GLY A 229 -3.28 12.39 -1.68
C GLY A 229 -3.29 11.35 -0.55
N PRO A 230 -4.37 10.57 -0.38
CA PRO A 230 -4.43 9.51 0.61
C PRO A 230 -3.36 8.44 0.42
N LEU A 231 -3.14 8.00 -0.83
CA LEU A 231 -2.16 6.99 -1.18
C LEU A 231 -0.73 7.43 -0.84
N GLN A 232 -0.36 8.66 -1.22
CA GLN A 232 0.94 9.23 -0.92
C GLN A 232 1.15 9.41 0.58
N ARG A 233 0.14 9.92 1.32
CA ARG A 233 0.21 10.07 2.78
C ARG A 233 0.44 8.74 3.47
N GLN A 234 -0.24 7.69 3.02
CA GLN A 234 -0.14 6.36 3.59
C GLN A 234 1.23 5.72 3.31
N ALA A 235 1.72 5.84 2.07
CA ALA A 235 3.05 5.35 1.69
C ALA A 235 4.17 6.06 2.48
N TRP A 236 4.11 7.38 2.61
CA TRP A 236 5.06 8.14 3.42
C TRP A 236 4.98 7.76 4.90
N GLY A 237 3.76 7.59 5.43
CA GLY A 237 3.55 7.17 6.82
C GLY A 237 4.19 5.82 7.12
N VAL A 238 3.91 4.81 6.31
CA VAL A 238 4.50 3.47 6.45
C VAL A 238 6.02 3.50 6.24
N GLY A 239 6.50 4.24 5.24
CA GLY A 239 7.94 4.36 4.96
C GLY A 239 8.73 4.99 6.11
N TRP A 240 8.28 6.12 6.65
CA TRP A 240 8.94 6.76 7.80
C TRP A 240 8.85 5.93 9.07
N PHE A 241 7.72 5.26 9.28
CA PHE A 241 7.54 4.38 10.43
C PHE A 241 8.47 3.16 10.34
N GLY A 242 8.59 2.53 9.18
CA GLY A 242 9.54 1.45 8.93
C GLY A 242 10.99 1.90 9.13
N PHE A 243 11.36 3.08 8.65
CA PHE A 243 12.68 3.66 8.86
C PHE A 243 12.98 3.89 10.36
N ALA A 244 12.01 4.38 11.13
CA ALA A 244 12.17 4.56 12.58
C ALA A 244 12.37 3.22 13.31
N ILE A 245 11.60 2.18 12.93
CA ILE A 245 11.80 0.81 13.45
C ILE A 245 13.23 0.33 13.15
N GLN A 246 13.70 0.53 11.91
CA GLN A 246 15.01 0.13 11.46
C GLN A 246 16.13 0.78 12.28
N CYS A 247 16.06 2.10 12.47
CA CYS A 247 17.02 2.81 13.31
C CYS A 247 17.02 2.28 14.75
N TRP A 248 15.86 2.07 15.33
CA TRP A 248 15.75 1.55 16.69
C TRP A 248 16.30 0.13 16.82
N THR A 249 15.95 -0.74 15.89
CA THR A 249 16.41 -2.14 15.82
C THR A 249 17.94 -2.22 15.71
N PHE A 250 18.55 -1.33 14.94
CA PHE A 250 20.02 -1.24 14.85
C PHE A 250 20.67 -1.04 16.21
N PHE A 251 20.18 -0.10 17.02
CA PHE A 251 20.72 0.14 18.36
C PHE A 251 20.52 -1.06 19.30
N VAL A 252 19.37 -1.74 19.19
CA VAL A 252 19.10 -2.93 20.01
C VAL A 252 20.03 -4.09 19.60
N ILE A 253 20.28 -4.29 18.31
CA ILE A 253 21.22 -5.31 17.82
C ILE A 253 22.64 -5.02 18.34
N VAL A 254 23.12 -3.80 18.20
CA VAL A 254 24.46 -3.40 18.71
C VAL A 254 24.56 -3.64 20.23
N GLY A 255 23.54 -3.25 20.95
CA GLY A 255 23.46 -3.51 22.39
C GLY A 255 23.45 -5.01 22.73
N ALA A 256 22.69 -5.81 21.99
CA ALA A 256 22.62 -7.25 22.22
C ALA A 256 23.95 -7.97 21.89
N ILE A 257 24.67 -7.53 20.84
CA ILE A 257 26.03 -8.01 20.52
C ILE A 257 26.99 -7.68 21.65
N TYR A 258 26.97 -6.44 22.15
CA TYR A 258 27.79 -6.04 23.29
C TYR A 258 27.49 -6.90 24.54
N TYR A 259 26.21 -7.15 24.82
CA TYR A 259 25.80 -8.02 25.92
C TYR A 259 26.27 -9.46 25.73
N TYR A 260 26.17 -10.00 24.52
CA TYR A 260 26.65 -11.33 24.16
C TYR A 260 28.16 -11.50 24.45
N VAL A 261 28.94 -10.50 24.06
CA VAL A 261 30.41 -10.50 24.30
C VAL A 261 30.73 -10.42 25.80
N LYS A 262 29.93 -9.68 26.58
CA LYS A 262 30.12 -9.55 28.04
C LYS A 262 29.68 -10.76 28.86
N LEU A 263 28.87 -11.63 28.29
CA LEU A 263 28.48 -12.91 28.90
C LEU A 263 29.62 -13.96 28.90
N ASN A 264 30.79 -13.59 28.40
CA ASN A 264 31.99 -14.44 28.40
C ASN A 264 32.64 -14.53 29.78
#